data_9ead89831fc8c3962d6287aede9ada8c
#
_entry.id   9ead89831fc8c3962d6287aede9ada8c
#
_cell.length_a   1.000
_cell.length_b   1.000
_cell.length_c   1.000
_cell.angle_alpha   90.00
_cell.angle_beta   90.00
_cell.angle_gamma   90.00
#
_symmetry.space_group_name_H-M   'P 1'
#
loop_
_entity.id
_entity.type
_entity.pdbx_description
1 polymer ?
#
loop_
_entity_poly.entity_id
_entity_poly.type
_entity_poly.pdbx_seq_one_letter_code
_entity_poly.pdbx_strand_id
1 'polypeptide(L)'
;MGRGLHGIDVILYEKNRIGTDEFNRPIYEELPEVVPDVLVGEPTSTEVLDTLNITGKKLVYTLAIPKGDTHDWKDSKVEFFGKKFRTFGEPIEGIEDMMPLRWNKKVQVERYE
;
A
#
# COMPACT_ATOMS: atom_id res chain seq x y z
N MET A 1 -11.64 9.25 25.92
CA MET A 1 -11.01 9.02 25.48
C MET A 1 -10.87 9.19 24.32
N GLY A 2 -10.79 9.90 23.91
CA GLY A 2 -10.62 10.16 22.70
C GLY A 2 -9.77 9.28 22.04
N ARG A 3 -10.17 8.54 21.45
CA ARG A 3 -9.54 7.76 20.81
C ARG A 3 -9.51 8.23 19.51
N GLY A 4 -8.75 8.98 18.98
CA GLY A 4 -8.56 9.26 17.60
C GLY A 4 -8.23 7.99 16.85
N LEU A 5 -8.41 7.99 15.58
CA LEU A 5 -7.91 6.92 14.73
C LEU A 5 -6.40 6.97 14.73
N HIS A 6 -5.77 5.83 14.81
CA HIS A 6 -4.34 5.76 14.65
C HIS A 6 -4.01 4.49 13.88
N GLY A 7 -2.94 4.58 13.14
CA GLY A 7 -2.53 3.49 12.29
C GLY A 7 -1.58 2.53 12.97
N ILE A 8 -1.07 1.62 12.19
CA ILE A 8 -0.10 0.64 12.62
C ILE A 8 1.17 0.82 11.82
N ASP A 9 2.24 0.18 12.26
CA ASP A 9 3.45 0.12 11.47
C ASP A 9 3.26 -0.96 10.40
N VAL A 10 3.59 -0.65 9.17
CA VAL A 10 3.66 -1.65 8.12
C VAL A 10 5.08 -1.67 7.56
N ILE A 11 5.48 -2.79 7.01
CA ILE A 11 6.78 -2.92 6.38
C ILE A 11 6.56 -2.86 4.87
N LEU A 12 7.13 -1.85 4.23
CA LEU A 12 7.11 -1.71 2.79
C LEU A 12 8.44 -2.18 2.25
N TYR A 13 8.40 -3.09 1.30
CA TYR A 13 9.62 -3.58 0.66
C TYR A 13 9.86 -2.76 -0.60
N GLU A 14 10.67 -1.73 -0.48
CA GLU A 14 10.96 -0.87 -1.60
C GLU A 14 11.96 -1.51 -2.55
N LYS A 15 11.72 -1.35 -3.84
CA LYS A 15 12.63 -1.83 -4.86
C LYS A 15 13.70 -0.78 -5.09
N ASN A 16 14.94 -1.19 -4.93
CA ASN A 16 16.06 -0.29 -5.10
C ASN A 16 16.96 -0.85 -6.20
N ARG A 17 17.22 -0.05 -7.21
CA ARG A 17 18.07 -0.47 -8.32
C ARG A 17 19.53 -0.44 -7.87
N ILE A 18 20.20 -1.59 -7.94
CA ILE A 18 21.58 -1.71 -7.49
C ILE A 18 22.56 -1.86 -8.65
N GLY A 19 22.08 -1.99 -9.88
CA GLY A 19 22.97 -2.11 -11.03
C GLY A 19 22.28 -2.71 -12.22
N THR A 20 23.05 -3.23 -13.15
CA THR A 20 22.54 -3.94 -14.30
C THR A 20 23.27 -5.27 -14.42
N ASP A 21 22.59 -6.27 -14.98
CA ASP A 21 23.22 -7.55 -15.23
C ASP A 21 23.99 -7.52 -16.55
N GLU A 22 24.58 -8.65 -16.94
CA GLU A 22 25.38 -8.73 -18.15
C GLU A 22 24.57 -8.56 -19.44
N PHE A 23 23.24 -8.66 -19.34
CA PHE A 23 22.34 -8.41 -20.46
C PHE A 23 21.76 -7.01 -20.44
N ASN A 24 22.34 -6.15 -19.62
CA ASN A 24 21.92 -4.74 -19.50
C ASN A 24 20.50 -4.58 -18.91
N ARG A 25 20.04 -5.57 -18.14
CA ARG A 25 18.75 -5.50 -17.46
C ARG A 25 18.96 -4.96 -16.04
N PRO A 26 18.05 -4.13 -15.56
CA PRO A 26 18.21 -3.59 -14.20
C PRO A 26 18.08 -4.68 -13.15
N ILE A 27 18.94 -4.60 -12.14
CA ILE A 27 18.90 -5.49 -10.99
C ILE A 27 18.36 -4.67 -9.82
N TYR A 28 17.37 -5.23 -9.13
CA TYR A 28 16.75 -4.58 -7.97
C TYR A 28 16.95 -5.41 -6.73
N GLU A 29 17.02 -4.77 -5.59
CA GLU A 29 16.90 -5.44 -4.31
C GLU A 29 15.71 -4.83 -3.59
N GLU A 30 15.10 -5.62 -2.71
CA GLU A 30 14.00 -5.16 -1.90
C GLU A 30 14.54 -4.84 -0.52
N LEU A 31 14.31 -3.61 -0.07
CA LEU A 31 14.75 -3.16 1.24
C LEU A 31 13.53 -2.91 2.11
N PRO A 32 13.48 -3.54 3.30
CA PRO A 32 12.34 -3.30 4.18
C PRO A 32 12.42 -1.92 4.82
N GLU A 33 11.31 -1.21 4.77
CA GLU A 33 11.18 0.09 5.39
C GLU A 33 9.95 0.09 6.27
N VAL A 34 10.10 0.49 7.50
CA VAL A 34 8.94 0.61 8.39
C VAL A 34 8.25 1.93 8.11
N VAL A 35 6.98 1.85 7.77
CA VAL A 35 6.15 3.03 7.55
C VAL A 35 5.16 3.09 8.70
N PRO A 36 5.27 4.06 9.60
CA PRO A 36 4.38 4.12 10.76
C PRO A 36 3.06 4.77 10.41
N ASP A 37 2.10 4.58 11.27
CA ASP A 37 0.82 5.27 11.23
C ASP A 37 0.03 5.05 9.92
N VAL A 38 0.06 3.82 9.40
CA VAL A 38 -0.75 3.43 8.25
C VAL A 38 -2.08 2.88 8.75
N LEU A 39 -3.17 3.44 8.25
CA LEU A 39 -4.50 3.01 8.64
C LEU A 39 -4.94 1.89 7.71
N VAL A 40 -5.34 0.75 8.28
CA VAL A 40 -5.79 -0.40 7.50
C VAL A 40 -7.29 -0.48 7.59
N GLY A 41 -7.96 -0.44 6.44
CA GLY A 41 -9.41 -0.52 6.35
C GLY A 41 -9.88 -1.74 5.60
N GLU A 42 -11.02 -2.27 5.99
CA GLU A 42 -11.65 -3.35 5.26
C GLU A 42 -12.52 -2.75 4.16
N PRO A 43 -12.44 -3.29 2.94
CA PRO A 43 -13.29 -2.80 1.85
C PRO A 43 -14.72 -3.29 2.01
N THR A 44 -15.64 -2.58 1.41
CA THR A 44 -17.04 -3.04 1.35
C THR A 44 -17.15 -4.18 0.33
N SER A 45 -18.23 -4.94 0.43
CA SER A 45 -18.50 -6.01 -0.54
C SER A 45 -18.59 -5.49 -1.96
N THR A 46 -19.17 -4.30 -2.14
CA THR A 46 -19.27 -3.68 -3.46
C THR A 46 -17.90 -3.33 -4.01
N GLU A 47 -17.02 -2.78 -3.16
CA GLU A 47 -15.65 -2.46 -3.59
C GLU A 47 -14.90 -3.71 -4.02
N VAL A 48 -15.04 -4.80 -3.27
CA VAL A 48 -14.37 -6.06 -3.61
C VAL A 48 -14.84 -6.55 -4.98
N LEU A 49 -16.15 -6.54 -5.19
CA LEU A 49 -16.73 -7.03 -6.42
C LEU A 49 -16.35 -6.16 -7.62
N ASP A 50 -16.44 -4.85 -7.46
CA ASP A 50 -16.09 -3.91 -8.53
C ASP A 50 -14.61 -4.03 -8.91
N THR A 51 -13.75 -4.14 -7.92
CA THR A 51 -12.32 -4.28 -8.15
C THR A 51 -12.02 -5.59 -8.90
N LEU A 52 -12.67 -6.67 -8.51
CA LEU A 52 -12.49 -7.95 -9.18
C LEU A 52 -12.95 -7.87 -10.64
N ASN A 53 -14.08 -7.23 -10.89
CA ASN A 53 -14.62 -7.13 -12.26
C ASN A 53 -13.76 -6.26 -13.16
N ILE A 54 -13.17 -5.20 -12.61
CA ILE A 54 -12.38 -4.25 -13.40
C ILE A 54 -10.94 -4.72 -13.57
N THR A 55 -10.33 -5.23 -12.50
CA THR A 55 -8.89 -5.50 -12.50
C THR A 55 -8.54 -6.99 -12.48
N GLY A 56 -9.48 -7.85 -12.13
CA GLY A 56 -9.19 -9.26 -11.89
C GLY A 56 -8.50 -9.52 -10.58
N LYS A 57 -8.34 -8.51 -9.74
CA LYS A 57 -7.63 -8.62 -8.46
C LYS A 57 -8.61 -8.65 -7.31
N LYS A 58 -8.32 -9.48 -6.32
CA LYS A 58 -9.17 -9.55 -5.14
C LYS A 58 -8.66 -8.59 -4.08
N LEU A 59 -9.41 -7.53 -3.87
CA LEU A 59 -9.11 -6.52 -2.86
C LEU A 59 -9.31 -7.11 -1.47
N VAL A 60 -8.27 -7.05 -0.64
CA VAL A 60 -8.31 -7.59 0.72
C VAL A 60 -8.38 -6.46 1.74
N TYR A 61 -7.54 -5.45 1.60
CA TYR A 61 -7.52 -4.28 2.48
C TYR A 61 -7.23 -3.04 1.67
N THR A 62 -7.60 -1.91 2.23
CA THR A 62 -7.21 -0.60 1.71
C THR A 62 -6.37 0.07 2.78
N LEU A 63 -5.21 0.56 2.40
CA LEU A 63 -4.31 1.26 3.30
C LEU A 63 -4.46 2.75 3.10
N ALA A 64 -4.52 3.50 4.18
CA ALA A 64 -4.47 4.95 4.14
C ALA A 64 -3.08 5.38 4.60
N ILE A 65 -2.38 6.07 3.74
CA ILE A 65 -0.98 6.42 3.95
C ILE A 65 -0.90 7.83 4.52
N PRO A 66 -0.08 8.06 5.54
CA PRO A 66 0.02 9.37 6.16
C PRO A 66 0.54 10.44 5.22
N LYS A 67 0.11 11.65 5.43
CA LYS A 67 0.62 12.80 4.68
C LYS A 67 2.13 12.93 4.89
N GLY A 68 2.81 13.34 3.85
CA GLY A 68 4.25 13.51 3.91
C GLY A 68 5.04 12.27 3.58
N ASP A 69 4.38 11.14 3.43
CA ASP A 69 5.08 9.92 3.01
C ASP A 69 5.52 10.05 1.55
N THR A 70 6.77 9.71 1.29
CA THR A 70 7.35 9.84 -0.04
C THR A 70 7.70 8.49 -0.67
N HIS A 71 7.27 7.40 -0.04
CA HIS A 71 7.57 6.07 -0.55
C HIS A 71 6.78 5.76 -1.82
N ASP A 72 7.33 4.88 -2.63
CA ASP A 72 6.63 4.40 -3.82
C ASP A 72 5.82 3.15 -3.44
N TRP A 73 4.51 3.29 -3.48
CA TRP A 73 3.58 2.23 -3.11
C TRP A 73 3.08 1.42 -4.30
N LYS A 74 3.58 1.70 -5.49
CA LYS A 74 3.07 1.05 -6.68
C LYS A 74 3.67 -0.33 -6.83
N ASP A 75 2.82 -1.34 -7.00
CA ASP A 75 3.21 -2.73 -7.27
C ASP A 75 4.30 -3.22 -6.31
N SER A 76 4.08 -3.02 -5.04
CA SER A 76 5.08 -3.30 -4.01
C SER A 76 4.56 -4.31 -3.01
N LYS A 77 5.49 -5.04 -2.39
CA LYS A 77 5.16 -5.97 -1.33
C LYS A 77 5.09 -5.22 0.00
N VAL A 78 4.09 -5.48 0.78
CA VAL A 78 3.93 -4.91 2.12
C VAL A 78 3.63 -6.03 3.11
N GLU A 79 4.02 -5.82 4.34
CA GLU A 79 3.80 -6.80 5.40
C GLU A 79 3.17 -6.13 6.62
N PHE A 80 2.08 -6.69 7.09
CA PHE A 80 1.43 -6.28 8.33
C PHE A 80 0.54 -7.42 8.83
N PHE A 81 0.20 -7.40 10.09
CA PHE A 81 -0.57 -8.49 10.74
C PHE A 81 0.09 -9.85 10.57
N GLY A 82 1.42 -9.90 10.43
CA GLY A 82 2.13 -11.14 10.22
C GLY A 82 1.92 -11.79 8.87
N LYS A 83 1.38 -11.06 7.90
CA LYS A 83 1.09 -11.57 6.56
C LYS A 83 1.63 -10.64 5.51
N LYS A 84 1.85 -11.17 4.33
CA LYS A 84 2.36 -10.41 3.20
C LYS A 84 1.26 -10.13 2.20
N PHE A 85 1.28 -8.92 1.66
CA PHE A 85 0.32 -8.44 0.68
C PHE A 85 1.06 -7.75 -0.45
N ARG A 86 0.37 -7.50 -1.53
CA ARG A 86 0.92 -6.77 -2.66
C ARG A 86 0.00 -5.62 -3.00
N THR A 87 0.56 -4.44 -3.17
CA THR A 87 -0.22 -3.30 -3.63
C THR A 87 -0.52 -3.46 -5.12
N PHE A 88 -1.64 -2.96 -5.55
CA PHE A 88 -2.01 -2.98 -6.96
C PHE A 88 -2.77 -1.71 -7.32
N GLY A 89 -2.78 -1.40 -8.60
CA GLY A 89 -3.39 -0.17 -9.07
C GLY A 89 -2.56 1.05 -8.72
N GLU A 90 -3.03 2.21 -9.12
CA GLU A 90 -2.36 3.45 -8.81
C GLU A 90 -2.78 3.93 -7.43
N PRO A 91 -1.84 4.39 -6.60
CA PRO A 91 -2.22 5.02 -5.34
C PRO A 91 -3.10 6.25 -5.63
N ILE A 92 -4.16 6.38 -4.86
CA ILE A 92 -5.11 7.47 -5.05
C ILE A 92 -4.88 8.50 -3.98
N GLU A 93 -4.51 9.72 -4.40
CA GLU A 93 -4.39 10.83 -3.47
C GLU A 93 -5.74 11.52 -3.41
N GLY A 94 -6.27 11.63 -2.22
CA GLY A 94 -7.57 12.23 -2.04
C GLY A 94 -7.48 13.73 -1.91
N ILE A 95 -8.65 14.36 -2.04
CA ILE A 95 -8.81 15.75 -1.71
C ILE A 95 -8.84 15.81 -0.18
N GLU A 96 -8.06 16.71 0.41
CA GLU A 96 -7.92 16.76 1.86
C GLU A 96 -9.23 16.86 2.61
N ASP A 97 -10.21 17.57 2.07
CA ASP A 97 -11.51 17.69 2.70
C ASP A 97 -12.27 16.38 2.79
N MET A 98 -11.89 15.41 1.99
CA MET A 98 -12.57 14.12 1.92
C MET A 98 -11.79 12.99 2.57
N MET A 99 -10.67 13.30 3.20
CA MET A 99 -9.82 12.30 3.83
C MET A 99 -9.52 12.68 5.28
N PRO A 100 -9.27 11.69 6.13
CA PRO A 100 -8.85 12.00 7.50
C PRO A 100 -7.61 12.89 7.50
N LEU A 101 -7.51 13.70 8.53
CA LEU A 101 -6.50 14.76 8.58
C LEU A 101 -5.07 14.30 8.35
N ARG A 102 -4.73 13.10 8.79
CA ARG A 102 -3.35 12.62 8.71
C ARG A 102 -3.06 11.74 7.50
N TRP A 103 -4.08 11.35 6.77
CA TRP A 103 -3.93 10.40 5.67
C TRP A 103 -4.45 11.03 4.39
N ASN A 104 -3.70 10.94 3.32
CA ASN A 104 -4.11 11.55 2.06
C ASN A 104 -3.91 10.65 0.83
N LYS A 105 -3.48 9.41 1.04
CA LYS A 105 -3.25 8.51 -0.08
C LYS A 105 -3.86 7.16 0.25
N LYS A 106 -4.60 6.60 -0.69
CA LYS A 106 -5.16 5.27 -0.55
C LYS A 106 -4.42 4.29 -1.43
N VAL A 107 -4.10 3.14 -0.87
CA VAL A 107 -3.42 2.07 -1.61
C VAL A 107 -4.20 0.78 -1.39
N GLN A 108 -4.50 0.09 -2.47
CA GLN A 108 -5.23 -1.17 -2.41
C GLN A 108 -4.25 -2.34 -2.39
N VAL A 109 -4.55 -3.38 -1.63
CA VAL A 109 -3.69 -4.54 -1.54
C VAL A 109 -4.46 -5.84 -1.75
N GLU A 110 -3.78 -6.80 -2.36
CA GLU A 110 -4.26 -8.18 -2.50
C GLU A 110 -3.30 -9.09 -1.74
N ARG A 111 -3.65 -10.35 -1.59
CA ARG A 111 -2.76 -11.29 -0.93
C ARG A 111 -1.55 -11.51 -1.81
N TYR A 112 -0.38 -11.62 -1.18
CA TYR A 112 0.85 -11.82 -1.92
C TYR A 112 0.90 -13.22 -2.55
N GLU A 113 0.40 -14.19 -1.85
CA GLU A 113 0.36 -15.54 -2.39
C GLU A 113 -0.97 -16.22 -2.11
#